data_a014185468c8f45034b11c1f6fa18549
#
_entry.id   a014185468c8f45034b11c1f6fa18549
#
_cell.length_a   1.000
_cell.length_b   1.000
_cell.length_c   1.000
_cell.angle_alpha   90.00
_cell.angle_beta   90.00
_cell.angle_gamma   90.00
#
_symmetry.space_group_name_H-M   'P 1'
#
loop_
_entity.id
_entity.type
_entity.pdbx_description
1 polymer ?
#
loop_
_entity_poly.entity_id
_entity_poly.type
_entity_poly.pdbx_seq_one_letter_code
_entity_poly.pdbx_strand_id
1 'polypeptide(L)'
;MQEPGSALRISNIEVMYHEVILALKGVSLEVPQGGIVGLLGANGAGKSTTLKAISGLLRHEDGEVTEGSIELLGQRIDKKSAEEIAALGIVQVIEGRRVFEHLTTEENLRVGAHLRGNGASLRRGMEAVYHYFPRLKERRTVQAGYLSGGEQQMTVIGRALMAQPRIMLLDEPSMGLAPMLIKEIFDIITRLNREEGISILLVEQNVKLALATAPYAYVLENGRVVMDGPAQKLRENPDIRDFYLGLTDLGVRKSFRAVKHYKRRKRWLT
;
A
#
# COMPACT_ATOMS: atom_id res chain seq x y z
N MET A 1 9.72 26.77 -4.13
CA MET A 1 9.50 25.42 -4.67
C MET A 1 8.01 25.18 -4.55
N GLN A 2 7.32 24.91 -5.65
CA GLN A 2 5.91 24.52 -5.60
C GLN A 2 5.82 23.20 -4.80
N GLU A 3 4.88 23.08 -3.89
CA GLU A 3 4.60 21.81 -3.22
C GLU A 3 4.30 20.75 -4.30
N PRO A 4 4.89 19.55 -4.20
CA PRO A 4 4.59 18.49 -5.16
C PRO A 4 3.10 18.24 -5.15
N GLY A 5 2.47 18.22 -6.33
CA GLY A 5 1.05 17.94 -6.47
C GLY A 5 0.68 16.57 -5.86
N SER A 6 -0.57 16.40 -5.49
CA SER A 6 -1.09 15.12 -4.98
C SER A 6 -1.15 14.06 -6.08
N ALA A 7 -0.56 12.90 -5.87
CA ALA A 7 -0.77 11.74 -6.75
C ALA A 7 -2.11 11.06 -6.44
N LEU A 8 -2.41 10.87 -5.15
CA LEU A 8 -3.66 10.29 -4.66
C LEU A 8 -4.21 11.14 -3.54
N ARG A 9 -5.48 11.49 -3.64
CA ARG A 9 -6.21 12.16 -2.55
C ARG A 9 -7.47 11.39 -2.22
N ILE A 10 -7.65 11.10 -0.95
CA ILE A 10 -8.87 10.53 -0.38
C ILE A 10 -9.48 11.58 0.54
N SER A 11 -10.74 11.91 0.32
CA SER A 11 -11.46 12.94 1.06
C SER A 11 -12.72 12.36 1.70
N ASN A 12 -12.66 12.17 3.02
CA ASN A 12 -13.79 11.79 3.88
C ASN A 12 -14.57 10.57 3.38
N ILE A 13 -13.88 9.50 2.89
CA ILE A 13 -14.60 8.33 2.40
C ILE A 13 -15.22 7.52 3.52
N GLU A 14 -16.46 7.09 3.28
CA GLU A 14 -17.12 6.04 4.00
C GLU A 14 -17.25 4.81 3.12
N VAL A 15 -17.01 3.62 3.69
CA VAL A 15 -17.13 2.34 2.99
C VAL A 15 -18.06 1.45 3.77
N MET A 16 -19.05 0.92 3.07
CA MET A 16 -20.04 -0.01 3.63
C MET A 16 -19.96 -1.35 2.89
N TYR A 17 -20.02 -2.44 3.64
CA TYR A 17 -20.17 -3.80 3.11
C TYR A 17 -21.57 -4.31 3.40
N HIS A 18 -22.15 -5.02 2.42
CA HIS A 18 -23.50 -5.63 2.53
C HIS A 18 -24.57 -4.65 3.01
N GLU A 19 -24.43 -3.34 2.70
CA GLU A 19 -25.34 -2.26 3.14
C GLU A 19 -25.51 -2.14 4.67
N VAL A 20 -24.71 -2.84 5.46
CA VAL A 20 -24.85 -2.94 6.92
C VAL A 20 -23.57 -2.59 7.68
N ILE A 21 -22.40 -3.04 7.19
CA ILE A 21 -21.14 -2.93 7.94
C ILE A 21 -20.38 -1.68 7.48
N LEU A 22 -20.41 -0.63 8.28
CA LEU A 22 -19.63 0.59 8.06
C LEU A 22 -18.15 0.33 8.44
N ALA A 23 -17.34 -0.01 7.46
CA ALA A 23 -15.93 -0.37 7.64
C ALA A 23 -15.00 0.84 7.69
N LEU A 24 -15.20 1.86 6.82
CA LEU A 24 -14.50 3.13 6.89
C LEU A 24 -15.47 4.24 7.24
N LYS A 25 -15.03 5.21 8.07
CA LYS A 25 -15.88 6.18 8.75
C LYS A 25 -15.31 7.60 8.59
N GLY A 26 -15.24 8.08 7.35
CA GLY A 26 -14.70 9.39 7.04
C GLY A 26 -13.17 9.41 6.99
N VAL A 27 -12.56 8.48 6.24
CA VAL A 27 -11.10 8.42 6.05
C VAL A 27 -10.65 9.47 5.05
N SER A 28 -9.63 10.25 5.43
CA SER A 28 -8.95 11.21 4.55
C SER A 28 -7.45 10.98 4.62
N LEU A 29 -6.80 10.87 3.46
CA LEU A 29 -5.34 10.80 3.35
C LEU A 29 -4.88 11.32 1.98
N GLU A 30 -3.60 11.65 1.89
CA GLU A 30 -2.98 12.14 0.67
C GLU A 30 -1.62 11.49 0.45
N VAL A 31 -1.32 11.13 -0.81
CA VAL A 31 0.01 10.66 -1.24
C VAL A 31 0.55 11.68 -2.24
N PRO A 32 1.65 12.38 -1.93
CA PRO A 32 2.31 13.30 -2.86
C PRO A 32 2.87 12.55 -4.09
N GLN A 33 2.98 13.26 -5.23
CA GLN A 33 3.66 12.70 -6.40
C GLN A 33 5.11 12.35 -6.06
N GLY A 34 5.52 11.13 -6.40
CA GLY A 34 6.85 10.62 -6.08
C GLY A 34 7.13 10.45 -4.58
N GLY A 35 6.10 10.49 -3.72
CA GLY A 35 6.22 10.31 -2.29
C GLY A 35 5.91 8.88 -1.82
N ILE A 36 6.43 8.51 -0.64
CA ILE A 36 6.04 7.31 0.10
C ILE A 36 5.24 7.76 1.32
N VAL A 37 4.04 7.22 1.46
CA VAL A 37 3.16 7.47 2.62
C VAL A 37 2.80 6.14 3.28
N GLY A 38 2.90 6.09 4.61
CA GLY A 38 2.51 4.94 5.42
C GLY A 38 1.04 4.99 5.82
N LEU A 39 0.33 3.86 5.77
CA LEU A 39 -0.96 3.68 6.41
C LEU A 39 -0.83 2.56 7.45
N LEU A 40 -0.82 2.95 8.71
CA LEU A 40 -0.53 2.11 9.86
C LEU A 40 -1.81 1.74 10.60
N GLY A 41 -1.83 0.60 11.25
CA GLY A 41 -2.95 0.19 12.09
C GLY A 41 -2.93 -1.30 12.40
N ALA A 42 -3.65 -1.70 13.42
CA ALA A 42 -3.83 -3.09 13.78
C ALA A 42 -4.66 -3.86 12.73
N ASN A 43 -4.71 -5.19 12.83
CA ASN A 43 -5.62 -5.99 12.01
C ASN A 43 -7.07 -5.59 12.27
N GLY A 44 -7.85 -5.49 11.18
CA GLY A 44 -9.24 -5.01 11.25
C GLY A 44 -9.39 -3.48 11.37
N ALA A 45 -8.31 -2.69 11.34
CA ALA A 45 -8.41 -1.23 11.40
C ALA A 45 -9.06 -0.59 10.15
N GLY A 46 -9.13 -1.32 9.01
CA GLY A 46 -9.67 -0.83 7.74
C GLY A 46 -8.60 -0.57 6.66
N LYS A 47 -7.35 -0.97 6.88
CA LYS A 47 -6.22 -0.74 5.95
C LYS A 47 -6.46 -1.34 4.57
N SER A 48 -6.71 -2.66 4.49
CA SER A 48 -6.96 -3.35 3.21
C SER A 48 -8.28 -2.89 2.57
N THR A 49 -9.30 -2.51 3.36
CA THR A 49 -10.52 -1.87 2.86
C THR A 49 -10.21 -0.53 2.17
N THR A 50 -9.31 0.28 2.75
CA THR A 50 -8.87 1.53 2.13
C THR A 50 -8.16 1.26 0.79
N LEU A 51 -7.28 0.26 0.72
CA LEU A 51 -6.63 -0.11 -0.54
C LEU A 51 -7.63 -0.62 -1.59
N LYS A 52 -8.60 -1.44 -1.19
CA LYS A 52 -9.67 -1.93 -2.08
C LYS A 52 -10.56 -0.78 -2.60
N ALA A 53 -10.84 0.23 -1.75
CA ALA A 53 -11.55 1.42 -2.19
C ALA A 53 -10.80 2.17 -3.30
N ILE A 54 -9.48 2.33 -3.15
CA ILE A 54 -8.62 3.00 -4.13
C ILE A 54 -8.51 2.20 -5.42
N SER A 55 -8.38 0.88 -5.34
CA SER A 55 -8.18 -0.01 -6.50
C SER A 55 -9.47 -0.48 -7.18
N GLY A 56 -10.66 -0.07 -6.67
CA GLY A 56 -11.96 -0.47 -7.23
C GLY A 56 -12.36 -1.91 -6.93
N LEU A 57 -11.70 -2.58 -5.98
CA LEU A 57 -11.92 -4.00 -5.66
C LEU A 57 -13.03 -4.25 -4.62
N LEU A 58 -13.64 -3.20 -4.05
CA LEU A 58 -14.70 -3.34 -3.04
C LEU A 58 -15.89 -4.14 -3.56
N ARG A 59 -16.30 -3.90 -4.83
CA ARG A 59 -17.48 -4.54 -5.44
C ARG A 59 -17.41 -6.06 -5.50
N HIS A 60 -16.21 -6.64 -5.50
CA HIS A 60 -16.02 -8.10 -5.49
C HIS A 60 -16.36 -8.74 -4.12
N GLU A 61 -16.56 -7.90 -3.10
CA GLU A 61 -16.90 -8.31 -1.74
C GLU A 61 -18.16 -7.59 -1.23
N ASP A 62 -19.06 -7.21 -2.14
CA ASP A 62 -20.29 -6.47 -1.84
C ASP A 62 -20.04 -5.19 -1.01
N GLY A 63 -18.94 -4.49 -1.32
CA GLY A 63 -18.55 -3.23 -0.69
C GLY A 63 -18.66 -2.06 -1.67
N GLU A 64 -18.97 -0.88 -1.14
CA GLU A 64 -19.03 0.37 -1.90
C GLU A 64 -18.54 1.58 -1.10
N VAL A 65 -18.09 2.61 -1.83
CA VAL A 65 -17.85 3.94 -1.28
C VAL A 65 -19.18 4.69 -1.27
N THR A 66 -19.74 4.90 -0.08
CA THR A 66 -21.04 5.56 0.11
C THR A 66 -20.91 7.07 0.19
N GLU A 67 -19.82 7.59 0.73
CA GLU A 67 -19.58 9.02 0.92
C GLU A 67 -18.14 9.39 0.59
N GLY A 68 -17.90 10.66 0.27
CA GLY A 68 -16.58 11.20 0.01
C GLY A 68 -16.11 11.05 -1.43
N SER A 69 -14.81 11.16 -1.66
CA SER A 69 -14.20 11.03 -3.00
C SER A 69 -12.78 10.46 -2.95
N ILE A 70 -12.39 9.81 -4.05
CA ILE A 70 -11.03 9.36 -4.30
C ILE A 70 -10.57 9.95 -5.62
N GLU A 71 -9.41 10.62 -5.61
CA GLU A 71 -8.85 11.29 -6.78
C GLU A 71 -7.44 10.81 -7.06
N LEU A 72 -7.16 10.48 -8.31
CA LEU A 72 -5.83 10.22 -8.86
C LEU A 72 -5.42 11.40 -9.74
N LEU A 73 -4.36 12.13 -9.38
CA LEU A 73 -3.86 13.29 -10.13
C LEU A 73 -4.98 14.32 -10.45
N GLY A 74 -5.89 14.55 -9.49
CA GLY A 74 -7.05 15.43 -9.64
C GLY A 74 -8.23 14.82 -10.41
N GLN A 75 -8.12 13.61 -10.92
CA GLN A 75 -9.22 12.90 -11.56
C GLN A 75 -9.96 12.01 -10.56
N ARG A 76 -11.26 12.18 -10.44
CA ARG A 76 -12.10 11.35 -9.58
C ARG A 76 -12.20 9.91 -10.09
N ILE A 77 -11.99 8.91 -9.19
CA ILE A 77 -11.92 7.49 -9.54
C ILE A 77 -12.84 6.57 -8.73
N ASP A 78 -13.50 7.05 -7.69
CA ASP A 78 -14.34 6.23 -6.77
C ASP A 78 -15.51 5.48 -7.44
N LYS A 79 -15.89 5.91 -8.65
CA LYS A 79 -16.95 5.23 -9.44
C LYS A 79 -16.44 4.39 -10.60
N LYS A 80 -15.12 4.34 -10.80
CA LYS A 80 -14.50 3.59 -11.90
C LYS A 80 -14.38 2.10 -11.56
N SER A 81 -14.29 1.28 -12.61
CA SER A 81 -13.99 -0.15 -12.44
C SER A 81 -12.50 -0.37 -12.09
N ALA A 82 -12.17 -1.55 -11.55
CA ALA A 82 -10.80 -1.89 -11.22
C ALA A 82 -9.89 -1.85 -12.47
N GLU A 83 -10.41 -2.26 -13.64
CA GLU A 83 -9.68 -2.24 -14.91
C GLU A 83 -9.39 -0.80 -15.36
N GLU A 84 -10.37 0.10 -15.26
CA GLU A 84 -10.18 1.52 -15.56
C GLU A 84 -9.15 2.16 -14.63
N ILE A 85 -9.19 1.84 -13.33
CA ILE A 85 -8.27 2.33 -12.32
C ILE A 85 -6.85 1.80 -12.59
N ALA A 86 -6.70 0.52 -12.93
CA ALA A 86 -5.42 -0.07 -13.31
C ALA A 86 -4.85 0.57 -14.59
N ALA A 87 -5.70 0.85 -15.60
CA ALA A 87 -5.30 1.54 -16.82
C ALA A 87 -4.80 2.98 -16.56
N LEU A 88 -5.34 3.66 -15.55
CA LEU A 88 -4.86 4.97 -15.09
C LEU A 88 -3.51 4.93 -14.39
N GLY A 89 -3.02 3.72 -14.01
CA GLY A 89 -1.71 3.49 -13.41
C GLY A 89 -1.73 3.29 -11.90
N ILE A 90 -2.84 2.89 -11.31
CA ILE A 90 -2.88 2.37 -9.93
C ILE A 90 -2.68 0.87 -9.97
N VAL A 91 -1.70 0.35 -9.24
CA VAL A 91 -1.46 -1.09 -9.12
C VAL A 91 -1.37 -1.47 -7.64
N GLN A 92 -2.13 -2.49 -7.25
CA GLN A 92 -2.10 -3.02 -5.90
C GLN A 92 -1.33 -4.34 -5.83
N VAL A 93 -0.38 -4.42 -4.90
CA VAL A 93 0.23 -5.66 -4.43
C VAL A 93 -0.55 -6.12 -3.22
N ILE A 94 -1.38 -7.14 -3.41
CA ILE A 94 -2.28 -7.68 -2.38
C ILE A 94 -1.47 -8.54 -1.41
N GLU A 95 -1.87 -8.52 -0.14
CA GLU A 95 -1.35 -9.37 0.92
C GLU A 95 -1.36 -10.86 0.54
N GLY A 96 -0.38 -11.65 1.04
CA GLY A 96 -0.34 -13.10 0.90
C GLY A 96 0.36 -13.62 -0.35
N ARG A 97 1.21 -12.81 -0.99
CA ARG A 97 2.10 -13.25 -2.08
C ARG A 97 1.34 -13.94 -3.22
N ARG A 98 0.28 -13.31 -3.76
CA ARG A 98 -0.62 -13.87 -4.78
C ARG A 98 0.09 -14.09 -6.12
N VAL A 99 0.96 -15.11 -6.20
CA VAL A 99 1.56 -15.59 -7.46
C VAL A 99 0.61 -16.55 -8.17
N PHE A 100 0.76 -16.67 -9.49
CA PHE A 100 0.15 -17.74 -10.26
C PHE A 100 1.08 -18.96 -10.17
N GLU A 101 0.78 -19.87 -9.27
CA GLU A 101 1.69 -20.94 -8.83
C GLU A 101 2.15 -21.86 -9.98
N HIS A 102 1.26 -22.13 -10.95
CA HIS A 102 1.54 -23.00 -12.10
C HIS A 102 2.28 -22.30 -13.25
N LEU A 103 2.35 -20.96 -13.23
CA LEU A 103 3.12 -20.19 -14.18
C LEU A 103 4.58 -20.05 -13.69
N THR A 104 5.51 -19.99 -14.64
CA THR A 104 6.89 -19.64 -14.35
C THR A 104 7.01 -18.23 -13.78
N THR A 105 8.14 -17.90 -13.16
CA THR A 105 8.44 -16.54 -12.70
C THR A 105 8.32 -15.53 -13.84
N GLU A 106 8.88 -15.84 -15.02
CA GLU A 106 8.80 -14.96 -16.19
C GLU A 106 7.38 -14.76 -16.69
N GLU A 107 6.56 -15.81 -16.74
CA GLU A 107 5.14 -15.72 -17.13
C GLU A 107 4.34 -14.89 -16.12
N ASN A 108 4.59 -15.07 -14.82
CA ASN A 108 4.00 -14.21 -13.78
C ASN A 108 4.30 -12.73 -14.02
N LEU A 109 5.54 -12.40 -14.35
CA LEU A 109 5.94 -11.01 -14.65
C LEU A 109 5.22 -10.51 -15.92
N ARG A 110 5.17 -11.30 -16.99
CA ARG A 110 4.50 -10.95 -18.26
C ARG A 110 3.02 -10.64 -18.08
N VAL A 111 2.32 -11.33 -17.17
CA VAL A 111 0.92 -11.03 -16.83
C VAL A 111 0.76 -9.58 -16.37
N GLY A 112 1.72 -9.02 -15.63
CA GLY A 112 1.67 -7.63 -15.18
C GLY A 112 1.68 -6.60 -16.31
N ALA A 113 2.17 -6.97 -17.49
CA ALA A 113 2.24 -6.08 -18.65
C ALA A 113 1.00 -6.11 -19.56
N HIS A 114 -0.05 -6.88 -19.24
CA HIS A 114 -1.18 -7.11 -20.15
C HIS A 114 -1.90 -5.83 -20.60
N LEU A 115 -1.94 -4.79 -19.79
CA LEU A 115 -2.50 -3.48 -20.14
C LEU A 115 -1.54 -2.59 -20.95
N ARG A 116 -0.25 -2.95 -21.09
CA ARG A 116 0.79 -2.12 -21.74
C ARG A 116 1.23 -2.58 -23.12
N GLY A 117 0.77 -3.71 -23.58
CA GLY A 117 0.53 -4.18 -24.95
C GLY A 117 1.70 -4.43 -25.89
N ASN A 118 2.88 -3.88 -25.90
CA ASN A 118 3.85 -4.04 -27.00
C ASN A 118 5.20 -4.64 -26.63
N GLY A 119 5.77 -5.45 -27.51
CA GLY A 119 7.03 -6.17 -27.33
C GLY A 119 8.22 -5.32 -26.84
N ALA A 120 8.34 -4.06 -27.26
CA ALA A 120 9.39 -3.15 -26.78
C ALA A 120 9.14 -2.68 -25.34
N SER A 121 7.89 -2.40 -24.96
CA SER A 121 7.52 -2.05 -23.58
C SER A 121 7.69 -3.23 -22.63
N LEU A 122 7.26 -4.42 -23.06
CA LEU A 122 7.48 -5.67 -22.30
C LEU A 122 8.97 -5.92 -22.03
N ARG A 123 9.81 -5.78 -23.05
CA ARG A 123 11.27 -5.99 -22.88
C ARG A 123 11.87 -5.03 -21.86
N ARG A 124 11.58 -3.73 -21.98
CA ARG A 124 12.05 -2.71 -21.02
C ARG A 124 11.56 -2.99 -19.61
N GLY A 125 10.28 -3.39 -19.45
CA GLY A 125 9.72 -3.78 -18.16
C GLY A 125 10.45 -4.97 -17.55
N MET A 126 10.72 -6.02 -18.34
CA MET A 126 11.48 -7.19 -17.89
C MET A 126 12.93 -6.84 -17.49
N GLU A 127 13.60 -5.98 -18.25
CA GLU A 127 14.95 -5.49 -17.93
C GLU A 127 14.94 -4.71 -16.61
N ALA A 128 13.97 -3.82 -16.40
CA ALA A 128 13.79 -3.09 -15.14
C ALA A 128 13.54 -4.04 -13.97
N VAL A 129 12.62 -5.00 -14.11
CA VAL A 129 12.36 -5.99 -13.04
C VAL A 129 13.63 -6.76 -12.69
N TYR A 130 14.39 -7.24 -13.67
CA TYR A 130 15.62 -8.00 -13.42
C TYR A 130 16.77 -7.13 -12.87
N HIS A 131 16.73 -5.82 -13.11
CA HIS A 131 17.65 -4.87 -12.47
C HIS A 131 17.40 -4.75 -10.97
N TYR A 132 16.12 -4.61 -10.57
CA TYR A 132 15.74 -4.51 -9.15
C TYR A 132 15.76 -5.86 -8.44
N PHE A 133 15.43 -6.95 -9.14
CA PHE A 133 15.30 -8.30 -8.62
C PHE A 133 16.17 -9.31 -9.41
N PRO A 134 17.51 -9.27 -9.31
CA PRO A 134 18.40 -10.17 -10.09
C PRO A 134 18.09 -11.65 -9.87
N ARG A 135 17.67 -12.04 -8.66
CA ARG A 135 17.28 -13.42 -8.34
C ARG A 135 16.14 -13.93 -9.22
N LEU A 136 15.18 -13.06 -9.60
CA LEU A 136 14.08 -13.47 -10.47
C LEU A 136 14.55 -13.82 -11.88
N LYS A 137 15.66 -13.20 -12.37
CA LYS A 137 16.28 -13.57 -13.64
C LYS A 137 16.86 -14.99 -13.59
N GLU A 138 17.52 -15.35 -12.49
CA GLU A 138 18.06 -16.69 -12.28
C GLU A 138 16.95 -17.74 -12.16
N ARG A 139 15.82 -17.37 -11.61
CA ARG A 139 14.65 -18.21 -11.38
C ARG A 139 13.58 -18.11 -12.48
N ARG A 140 13.85 -17.44 -13.61
CA ARG A 140 12.84 -17.08 -14.61
C ARG A 140 12.00 -18.24 -15.13
N THR A 141 12.60 -19.43 -15.24
CA THR A 141 11.96 -20.65 -15.75
C THR A 141 11.36 -21.54 -14.65
N VAL A 142 11.54 -21.18 -13.37
CA VAL A 142 10.99 -21.91 -12.23
C VAL A 142 9.53 -21.53 -12.05
N GLN A 143 8.66 -22.53 -11.84
CA GLN A 143 7.26 -22.29 -11.48
C GLN A 143 7.17 -21.54 -10.15
N ALA A 144 6.32 -20.51 -10.09
CA ALA A 144 6.27 -19.59 -8.96
C ALA A 144 5.83 -20.27 -7.64
N GLY A 145 5.12 -21.38 -7.72
CA GLY A 145 4.76 -22.18 -6.54
C GLY A 145 5.97 -22.82 -5.83
N TYR A 146 7.10 -23.01 -6.53
CA TYR A 146 8.32 -23.57 -5.95
C TYR A 146 9.33 -22.49 -5.49
N LEU A 147 9.01 -21.23 -5.64
CA LEU A 147 9.84 -20.13 -5.16
C LEU A 147 9.77 -20.04 -3.63
N SER A 148 10.87 -19.58 -3.01
CA SER A 148 10.84 -19.17 -1.61
C SER A 148 9.85 -18.02 -1.39
N GLY A 149 9.35 -17.84 -0.15
CA GLY A 149 8.41 -16.75 0.15
C GLY A 149 8.94 -15.36 -0.19
N GLY A 150 10.26 -15.13 -0.09
CA GLY A 150 10.89 -13.87 -0.51
C GLY A 150 10.90 -13.70 -2.03
N GLU A 151 11.23 -14.74 -2.79
CA GLU A 151 11.18 -14.73 -4.26
C GLU A 151 9.74 -14.56 -4.77
N GLN A 152 8.74 -15.17 -4.11
CA GLN A 152 7.33 -14.93 -4.42
C GLN A 152 6.95 -13.47 -4.18
N GLN A 153 7.37 -12.87 -3.06
CA GLN A 153 7.12 -11.45 -2.78
C GLN A 153 7.79 -10.54 -3.82
N MET A 154 9.04 -10.83 -4.18
CA MET A 154 9.73 -10.13 -5.27
C MET A 154 8.98 -10.28 -6.60
N THR A 155 8.43 -11.47 -6.88
CA THR A 155 7.67 -11.76 -8.12
C THR A 155 6.38 -10.92 -8.18
N VAL A 156 5.60 -10.79 -7.08
CA VAL A 156 4.38 -9.98 -7.10
C VAL A 156 4.68 -8.48 -7.19
N ILE A 157 5.74 -7.98 -6.55
CA ILE A 157 6.19 -6.59 -6.70
C ILE A 157 6.72 -6.35 -8.13
N GLY A 158 7.52 -7.27 -8.65
CA GLY A 158 8.00 -7.22 -10.04
C GLY A 158 6.86 -7.23 -11.06
N ARG A 159 5.82 -8.05 -10.83
CA ARG A 159 4.60 -8.07 -11.65
C ARG A 159 3.88 -6.73 -11.61
N ALA A 160 3.81 -6.08 -10.45
CA ALA A 160 3.25 -4.74 -10.32
C ALA A 160 4.09 -3.71 -11.09
N LEU A 161 5.42 -3.79 -11.04
CA LEU A 161 6.33 -2.92 -11.79
C LEU A 161 6.17 -3.05 -13.30
N MET A 162 5.89 -4.26 -13.82
CA MET A 162 5.61 -4.50 -15.24
C MET A 162 4.45 -3.69 -15.78
N ALA A 163 3.48 -3.33 -14.94
CA ALA A 163 2.38 -2.44 -15.31
C ALA A 163 2.79 -0.97 -15.41
N GLN A 164 4.05 -0.60 -15.13
CA GLN A 164 4.56 0.78 -15.13
C GLN A 164 3.64 1.73 -14.34
N PRO A 165 3.45 1.49 -13.03
CA PRO A 165 2.47 2.20 -12.22
C PRO A 165 2.89 3.66 -11.99
N ARG A 166 1.91 4.56 -11.89
CA ARG A 166 2.07 5.92 -11.34
C ARG A 166 2.06 5.90 -9.82
N ILE A 167 1.22 5.00 -9.28
CA ILE A 167 1.14 4.74 -7.85
C ILE A 167 1.05 3.25 -7.59
N MET A 168 1.81 2.79 -6.61
CA MET A 168 1.81 1.41 -6.13
C MET A 168 1.24 1.35 -4.72
N LEU A 169 0.22 0.50 -4.54
CA LEU A 169 -0.39 0.22 -3.26
C LEU A 169 0.19 -1.09 -2.75
N LEU A 170 0.90 -1.05 -1.61
CA LEU A 170 1.56 -2.23 -1.04
C LEU A 170 0.86 -2.65 0.25
N ASP A 171 0.23 -3.83 0.25
CA ASP A 171 -0.49 -4.37 1.40
C ASP A 171 0.38 -5.38 2.16
N GLU A 172 0.89 -4.96 3.31
CA GLU A 172 1.73 -5.73 4.26
C GLU A 172 2.87 -6.52 3.58
N PRO A 173 3.74 -5.85 2.78
CA PRO A 173 4.78 -6.54 2.01
C PRO A 173 5.83 -7.25 2.87
N SER A 174 5.91 -6.97 4.17
CA SER A 174 6.83 -7.62 5.12
C SER A 174 6.31 -8.94 5.70
N MET A 175 5.00 -9.22 5.56
CA MET A 175 4.36 -10.31 6.31
C MET A 175 4.94 -11.68 5.99
N GLY A 176 5.32 -12.42 7.06
CA GLY A 176 5.82 -13.79 6.98
C GLY A 176 7.16 -13.94 6.26
N LEU A 177 7.98 -12.89 6.22
CA LEU A 177 9.32 -12.91 5.64
C LEU A 177 10.41 -12.91 6.72
N ALA A 178 11.56 -13.50 6.37
CA ALA A 178 12.75 -13.41 7.22
C ALA A 178 13.29 -11.97 7.27
N PRO A 179 13.89 -11.52 8.40
CA PRO A 179 14.35 -10.13 8.58
C PRO A 179 15.27 -9.61 7.47
N MET A 180 16.17 -10.43 6.95
CA MET A 180 17.05 -10.04 5.84
C MET A 180 16.29 -9.75 4.55
N LEU A 181 15.27 -10.56 4.24
CA LEU A 181 14.43 -10.36 3.06
C LEU A 181 13.53 -9.13 3.18
N ILE A 182 13.03 -8.87 4.39
CA ILE A 182 12.28 -7.63 4.68
C ILE A 182 13.13 -6.42 4.33
N LYS A 183 14.38 -6.37 4.83
CA LYS A 183 15.29 -5.27 4.54
C LYS A 183 15.53 -5.13 3.03
N GLU A 184 15.85 -6.22 2.34
CA GLU A 184 16.10 -6.23 0.89
C GLU A 184 14.89 -5.67 0.12
N ILE A 185 13.66 -6.14 0.43
CA ILE A 185 12.44 -5.69 -0.25
C ILE A 185 12.17 -4.20 0.03
N PHE A 186 12.37 -3.72 1.25
CA PHE A 186 12.11 -2.32 1.58
C PHE A 186 13.18 -1.38 1.01
N ASP A 187 14.42 -1.83 0.90
CA ASP A 187 15.48 -1.13 0.15
C ASP A 187 15.10 -1.01 -1.33
N ILE A 188 14.55 -2.08 -1.93
CA ILE A 188 14.06 -2.05 -3.33
C ILE A 188 12.85 -1.12 -3.47
N ILE A 189 11.86 -1.17 -2.57
CA ILE A 189 10.70 -0.26 -2.57
C ILE A 189 11.16 1.20 -2.56
N THR A 190 12.12 1.53 -1.70
CA THR A 190 12.68 2.88 -1.61
C THR A 190 13.42 3.28 -2.89
N ARG A 191 14.16 2.34 -3.51
CA ARG A 191 14.83 2.56 -4.80
C ARG A 191 13.81 2.76 -5.92
N LEU A 192 12.77 1.96 -6.02
CA LEU A 192 11.69 2.11 -7.00
C LEU A 192 11.03 3.50 -6.91
N ASN A 193 10.75 3.97 -5.70
CA ASN A 193 10.23 5.31 -5.51
C ASN A 193 11.20 6.39 -6.00
N ARG A 194 12.49 6.31 -5.61
CA ARG A 194 13.49 7.33 -5.92
C ARG A 194 13.91 7.33 -7.40
N GLU A 195 14.09 6.16 -8.00
CA GLU A 195 14.68 5.99 -9.33
C GLU A 195 13.61 6.04 -10.43
N GLU A 196 12.41 5.50 -10.18
CA GLU A 196 11.30 5.47 -11.15
C GLU A 196 10.24 6.57 -10.90
N GLY A 197 10.33 7.30 -9.78
CA GLY A 197 9.35 8.33 -9.41
C GLY A 197 7.96 7.80 -9.05
N ILE A 198 7.83 6.50 -8.76
CA ILE A 198 6.56 5.86 -8.42
C ILE A 198 6.09 6.36 -7.05
N SER A 199 4.87 6.90 -6.96
CA SER A 199 4.24 7.21 -5.68
C SER A 199 3.84 5.91 -4.97
N ILE A 200 3.98 5.84 -3.65
CA ILE A 200 3.73 4.59 -2.91
C ILE A 200 2.83 4.85 -1.70
N LEU A 201 1.74 4.09 -1.59
CA LEU A 201 0.99 3.94 -0.35
C LEU A 201 1.35 2.59 0.27
N LEU A 202 2.11 2.65 1.35
CA LEU A 202 2.62 1.49 2.08
C LEU A 202 1.72 1.20 3.28
N VAL A 203 1.01 0.09 3.23
CA VAL A 203 0.22 -0.42 4.36
C VAL A 203 1.06 -1.42 5.13
N GLU A 204 1.19 -1.21 6.43
CA GLU A 204 1.98 -2.08 7.31
C GLU A 204 1.41 -2.15 8.72
N GLN A 205 1.51 -3.32 9.32
CA GLN A 205 1.28 -3.52 10.75
C GLN A 205 2.55 -3.23 11.55
N ASN A 206 3.72 -3.48 10.97
CA ASN A 206 5.01 -3.17 11.59
C ASN A 206 5.32 -1.68 11.50
N VAL A 207 4.88 -0.92 12.52
CA VAL A 207 5.03 0.53 12.59
C VAL A 207 6.49 0.99 12.51
N LYS A 208 7.41 0.26 13.15
CA LYS A 208 8.84 0.60 13.12
C LYS A 208 9.39 0.57 11.69
N LEU A 209 9.03 -0.45 10.95
CA LEU A 209 9.45 -0.64 9.56
C LEU A 209 8.82 0.43 8.65
N ALA A 210 7.52 0.64 8.77
CA ALA A 210 6.81 1.62 7.95
C ALA A 210 7.33 3.05 8.18
N LEU A 211 7.51 3.46 9.45
CA LEU A 211 8.06 4.77 9.78
C LEU A 211 9.55 4.92 9.42
N ALA A 212 10.29 3.80 9.24
CA ALA A 212 11.65 3.86 8.70
C ALA A 212 11.68 4.15 7.20
N THR A 213 10.61 3.79 6.47
CA THR A 213 10.53 3.85 5.01
C THR A 213 9.73 5.06 4.52
N ALA A 214 8.58 5.34 5.15
CA ALA A 214 7.69 6.43 4.77
C ALA A 214 7.98 7.69 5.57
N PRO A 215 8.27 8.84 4.91
CA PRO A 215 8.49 10.12 5.60
C PRO A 215 7.26 10.67 6.32
N TYR A 216 6.06 10.28 5.89
CA TYR A 216 4.78 10.66 6.46
C TYR A 216 3.88 9.44 6.61
N ALA A 217 3.07 9.40 7.65
CA ALA A 217 2.15 8.28 7.84
C ALA A 217 0.83 8.72 8.49
N TYR A 218 -0.20 7.91 8.22
CA TYR A 218 -1.52 7.95 8.83
C TYR A 218 -1.69 6.71 9.71
N VAL A 219 -2.28 6.88 10.87
CA VAL A 219 -2.63 5.78 11.79
C VAL A 219 -4.13 5.58 11.74
N LEU A 220 -4.53 4.38 11.33
CA LEU A 220 -5.92 3.98 11.18
C LEU A 220 -6.34 3.10 12.36
N GLU A 221 -7.48 3.40 12.97
CA GLU A 221 -8.11 2.59 14.00
C GLU A 221 -9.63 2.59 13.81
N ASN A 222 -10.24 1.39 13.82
CA ASN A 222 -11.70 1.21 13.71
C ASN A 222 -12.34 1.98 12.55
N GLY A 223 -11.67 2.02 11.39
CA GLY A 223 -12.12 2.70 10.18
C GLY A 223 -11.98 4.22 10.20
N ARG A 224 -11.15 4.80 11.08
CA ARG A 224 -10.88 6.24 11.16
C ARG A 224 -9.39 6.52 11.22
N VAL A 225 -8.96 7.60 10.60
CA VAL A 225 -7.63 8.15 10.85
C VAL A 225 -7.65 8.82 12.23
N VAL A 226 -6.88 8.27 13.16
CA VAL A 226 -6.80 8.78 14.55
C VAL A 226 -5.62 9.70 14.75
N MET A 227 -4.57 9.54 13.96
CA MET A 227 -3.35 10.36 14.00
C MET A 227 -2.69 10.39 12.63
N ASP A 228 -2.04 11.49 12.29
CA ASP A 228 -1.21 11.60 11.09
C ASP A 228 -0.04 12.56 11.33
N GLY A 229 1.03 12.41 10.58
CA GLY A 229 2.16 13.32 10.67
C GLY A 229 3.47 12.78 10.10
N PRO A 230 4.53 13.62 10.14
CA PRO A 230 5.89 13.19 9.82
C PRO A 230 6.33 12.00 10.67
N ALA A 231 7.01 11.04 10.05
CA ALA A 231 7.44 9.80 10.69
C ALA A 231 8.27 10.04 11.97
N GLN A 232 9.10 11.09 11.98
CA GLN A 232 9.88 11.45 13.17
C GLN A 232 8.97 11.80 14.35
N LYS A 233 7.94 12.63 14.14
CA LYS A 233 6.98 13.02 15.19
C LYS A 233 6.16 11.83 15.68
N LEU A 234 5.79 10.92 14.77
CA LEU A 234 5.04 9.71 15.13
C LEU A 234 5.90 8.74 15.96
N ARG A 235 7.19 8.61 15.67
CA ARG A 235 8.12 7.78 16.48
C ARG A 235 8.29 8.30 17.91
N GLU A 236 8.21 9.60 18.12
CA GLU A 236 8.37 10.24 19.42
C GLU A 236 7.06 10.26 20.22
N ASN A 237 5.93 9.96 19.58
CA ASN A 237 4.62 9.99 20.22
C ASN A 237 4.49 8.84 21.23
N PRO A 238 4.14 9.12 22.50
CA PRO A 238 3.99 8.08 23.54
C PRO A 238 2.97 7.01 23.17
N ASP A 239 1.83 7.40 22.59
CA ASP A 239 0.78 6.46 22.23
C ASP A 239 1.24 5.47 21.15
N ILE A 240 2.00 5.94 20.15
CA ILE A 240 2.61 5.08 19.12
C ILE A 240 3.65 4.14 19.74
N ARG A 241 4.46 4.65 20.67
CA ARG A 241 5.48 3.84 21.37
C ARG A 241 4.84 2.74 22.20
N ASP A 242 3.82 3.08 22.95
CA ASP A 242 3.13 2.16 23.85
C ASP A 242 2.34 1.09 23.09
N PHE A 243 1.59 1.48 22.05
CA PHE A 243 0.68 0.56 21.35
C PHE A 243 1.34 -0.28 20.28
N TYR A 244 2.31 0.29 19.53
CA TYR A 244 2.83 -0.33 18.33
C TYR A 244 4.30 -0.71 18.41
N LEU A 245 5.09 -0.07 19.28
CA LEU A 245 6.50 -0.38 19.42
C LEU A 245 6.77 -1.33 20.61
N GLY A 246 5.75 -1.65 21.40
CA GLY A 246 5.87 -2.60 22.51
C GLY A 246 6.82 -2.15 23.63
N LEU A 247 7.02 -0.84 23.78
CA LEU A 247 7.94 -0.26 24.79
C LEU A 247 7.24 0.03 26.12
N THR A 248 6.11 -0.64 26.40
CA THR A 248 5.44 -0.51 27.70
C THR A 248 6.16 -1.31 28.77
N ASP A 249 6.52 -0.65 29.86
CA ASP A 249 7.02 -1.29 31.10
C ASP A 249 5.97 -2.18 31.82
N LEU A 250 4.74 -2.30 31.30
CA LEU A 250 3.59 -2.86 32.01
C LEU A 250 2.69 -3.78 31.18
N GLY A 251 3.16 -4.57 30.26
CA GLY A 251 2.47 -5.80 29.75
C GLY A 251 0.96 -5.75 29.38
N VAL A 252 0.28 -4.60 29.47
CA VAL A 252 -1.16 -4.46 29.24
C VAL A 252 -1.41 -3.70 27.93
N ARG A 253 -1.95 -4.36 26.93
CA ARG A 253 -2.46 -3.70 25.68
C ARG A 253 -3.62 -2.75 26.03
N LYS A 254 -3.37 -1.45 25.99
CA LYS A 254 -4.41 -0.43 26.12
C LYS A 254 -5.00 -0.14 24.74
N SER A 255 -6.33 0.02 24.63
CA SER A 255 -6.99 0.52 23.42
C SER A 255 -6.89 2.04 23.38
N PHE A 256 -6.67 2.66 22.21
CA PHE A 256 -6.72 4.11 22.00
C PHE A 256 -8.02 4.73 22.52
N ARG A 257 -9.09 3.94 22.57
CA ARG A 257 -10.38 4.34 23.12
C ARG A 257 -10.34 4.67 24.63
N ALA A 258 -9.34 4.14 25.35
CA ALA A 258 -9.16 4.34 26.80
C ALA A 258 -8.26 5.55 27.14
N VAL A 259 -7.57 6.13 26.14
CA VAL A 259 -6.69 7.29 26.37
C VAL A 259 -7.49 8.57 26.18
N LYS A 260 -7.85 9.20 27.31
CA LYS A 260 -8.73 10.40 27.38
C LYS A 260 -8.13 11.71 26.80
N HIS A 261 -6.96 11.72 26.21
CA HIS A 261 -6.26 12.95 25.79
C HIS A 261 -6.31 13.27 24.30
N TYR A 262 -7.03 12.52 23.49
CA TYR A 262 -7.12 12.76 22.06
C TYR A 262 -8.12 13.90 21.76
N LYS A 263 -7.62 15.10 21.48
CA LYS A 263 -8.40 16.19 20.89
C LYS A 263 -8.73 15.81 19.43
N ARG A 264 -9.98 15.44 19.16
CA ARG A 264 -10.52 15.26 17.82
C ARG A 264 -10.26 16.53 16.99
N ARG A 265 -9.27 16.53 16.10
CA ARG A 265 -9.17 17.55 15.06
C ARG A 265 -10.18 17.20 13.97
N LYS A 266 -11.36 17.80 14.02
CA LYS A 266 -12.21 17.92 12.84
C LYS A 266 -11.48 18.87 11.89
N ARG A 267 -10.82 18.35 10.85
CA ARG A 267 -10.44 19.16 9.70
C ARG A 267 -11.69 19.34 8.85
N TRP A 268 -12.34 20.45 9.01
CA TRP A 268 -13.23 21.00 8.01
C TRP A 268 -12.31 21.57 6.93
N LEU A 269 -12.28 20.94 5.77
CA LEU A 269 -11.75 21.55 4.56
C LEU A 269 -12.77 22.60 4.11
N THR A 270 -12.42 23.85 4.24
CA THR A 270 -13.03 24.98 3.50
C THR A 270 -12.45 24.94 2.09
#